data_821b6f1e37a10e9d480c3d8c4609e539
#
_entry.id   821b6f1e37a10e9d480c3d8c4609e539
#
_cell.length_a   1.000
_cell.length_b   1.000
_cell.length_c   1.000
_cell.angle_alpha   90.00
_cell.angle_beta   90.00
_cell.angle_gamma   90.00
#
_symmetry.space_group_name_H-M   'P 1'
#
loop_
_entity.id
_entity.type
_entity.pdbx_description
1 polymer ?
#
loop_
_entity_poly.entity_id
_entity_poly.type
_entity_poly.pdbx_seq_one_letter_code
_entity_poly.pdbx_strand_id
1 'polypeptide(L)'
;MKLKIAVLPGDGIGPEIMKQGVAVMDAIAKKFGHEFDYEEALVGATAIDAVGDPYPEATHDVCMRSDAVLFAAVGDLKYDNNPTAKVRPEQGLLAMRKKLGLFANVRPVATFDCLLHKSPLKDELLRGADFVVIRELTGGMYFGEKYQDNDKAYDTDIYTRPEIERILKVAFETAQKRKKHLTVVDKANVLASSRLWRQIAKEMEPQYPDVTTDYMFIDNASMRVLTEPRFFDVIVTENTFGDILTDETSCITGSMGLQPSSSLGEHTPLFEPVHGSWPQAKGQNLANPLAQILSAAMLLEHFGLNQEGALIREAVNASLDANVRTPEIQVEGGAKYGTKEVGQWIVEYIIK
;
A
#
# COMPACT_ATOMS: atom_id res chain seq x y z
N MET A 1 -16.32 18.86 -3.35
CA MET A 1 -15.31 18.54 -4.40
C MET A 1 -15.92 17.55 -5.37
N LYS A 2 -15.48 17.56 -6.64
CA LYS A 2 -15.85 16.55 -7.63
C LYS A 2 -14.60 15.79 -8.04
N LEU A 3 -14.62 14.44 -8.00
CA LEU A 3 -13.52 13.58 -8.39
C LEU A 3 -14.00 12.48 -9.32
N LYS A 4 -13.22 12.18 -10.35
CA LYS A 4 -13.37 10.98 -11.19
C LYS A 4 -12.41 9.91 -10.69
N ILE A 5 -12.90 8.72 -10.41
CA ILE A 5 -12.15 7.65 -9.79
C ILE A 5 -12.25 6.40 -10.65
N ALA A 6 -11.11 5.95 -11.17
CA ALA A 6 -11.02 4.62 -11.78
C ALA A 6 -11.11 3.57 -10.67
N VAL A 7 -12.05 2.65 -10.80
CA VAL A 7 -12.26 1.56 -9.84
C VAL A 7 -11.81 0.25 -10.48
N LEU A 8 -10.78 -0.37 -9.89
CA LEU A 8 -10.18 -1.60 -10.37
C LEU A 8 -10.34 -2.71 -9.33
N PRO A 9 -11.46 -3.46 -9.32
CA PRO A 9 -11.70 -4.50 -8.33
C PRO A 9 -10.69 -5.66 -8.41
N GLY A 10 -10.23 -5.99 -9.62
CA GLY A 10 -9.27 -7.06 -9.87
C GLY A 10 -9.81 -8.44 -9.55
N ASP A 11 -9.03 -9.23 -8.80
CA ASP A 11 -9.22 -10.67 -8.62
C ASP A 11 -9.56 -11.06 -7.18
N GLY A 12 -9.95 -12.32 -6.99
CA GLY A 12 -10.14 -12.96 -5.69
C GLY A 12 -11.14 -12.23 -4.79
N ILE A 13 -10.70 -11.77 -3.63
CA ILE A 13 -11.49 -10.98 -2.68
C ILE A 13 -11.67 -9.52 -3.10
N GLY A 14 -10.93 -9.07 -4.12
CA GLY A 14 -10.90 -7.68 -4.55
C GLY A 14 -12.29 -7.07 -4.77
N PRO A 15 -13.21 -7.70 -5.53
CA PRO A 15 -14.56 -7.17 -5.73
C PRO A 15 -15.38 -7.02 -4.45
N GLU A 16 -15.14 -7.85 -3.43
CA GLU A 16 -15.87 -7.80 -2.16
C GLU A 16 -15.43 -6.62 -1.31
N ILE A 17 -14.10 -6.42 -1.17
CA ILE A 17 -13.54 -5.33 -0.38
C ILE A 17 -13.72 -3.97 -1.09
N MET A 18 -13.61 -3.94 -2.42
CA MET A 18 -13.84 -2.74 -3.23
C MET A 18 -15.24 -2.16 -3.01
N LYS A 19 -16.27 -3.01 -2.97
CA LYS A 19 -17.64 -2.59 -2.68
C LYS A 19 -17.75 -1.87 -1.34
N GLN A 20 -16.97 -2.28 -0.33
CA GLN A 20 -16.99 -1.62 0.98
C GLN A 20 -16.25 -0.28 0.93
N GLY A 21 -15.12 -0.20 0.23
CA GLY A 21 -14.39 1.05 0.02
C GLY A 21 -15.25 2.10 -0.69
N VAL A 22 -15.91 1.73 -1.80
CA VAL A 22 -16.82 2.62 -2.55
C VAL A 22 -18.01 3.04 -1.69
N ALA A 23 -18.65 2.12 -0.96
CA ALA A 23 -19.78 2.46 -0.10
C ALA A 23 -19.42 3.47 1.02
N VAL A 24 -18.20 3.36 1.56
CA VAL A 24 -17.69 4.32 2.55
C VAL A 24 -17.43 5.68 1.89
N MET A 25 -16.87 5.72 0.69
CA MET A 25 -16.68 6.97 -0.05
C MET A 25 -18.02 7.64 -0.40
N ASP A 26 -19.04 6.86 -0.77
CA ASP A 26 -20.39 7.37 -1.02
C ASP A 26 -21.02 7.98 0.24
N ALA A 27 -20.81 7.35 1.40
CA ALA A 27 -21.27 7.89 2.69
C ALA A 27 -20.61 9.25 3.01
N ILE A 28 -19.31 9.36 2.78
CA ILE A 28 -18.56 10.62 2.90
C ILE A 28 -19.07 11.65 1.91
N ALA A 29 -19.23 11.29 0.64
CA ALA A 29 -19.73 12.19 -0.39
C ALA A 29 -21.10 12.79 0.00
N LYS A 30 -22.00 11.95 0.49
CA LYS A 30 -23.33 12.36 0.96
C LYS A 30 -23.25 13.29 2.17
N LYS A 31 -22.39 12.99 3.15
CA LYS A 31 -22.26 13.75 4.40
C LYS A 31 -21.67 15.15 4.16
N PHE A 32 -20.67 15.24 3.29
CA PHE A 32 -19.92 16.49 3.06
C PHE A 32 -20.30 17.22 1.78
N GLY A 33 -21.22 16.67 0.99
CA GLY A 33 -21.69 17.31 -0.26
C GLY A 33 -20.66 17.22 -1.39
N HIS A 34 -19.93 16.10 -1.50
CA HIS A 34 -19.04 15.82 -2.61
C HIS A 34 -19.74 15.03 -3.72
N GLU A 35 -19.11 14.97 -4.89
CA GLU A 35 -19.56 14.20 -6.05
C GLU A 35 -18.39 13.32 -6.52
N PHE A 36 -18.52 12.01 -6.37
CA PHE A 36 -17.52 11.04 -6.85
C PHE A 36 -18.13 10.26 -8.03
N ASP A 37 -17.44 10.32 -9.16
CA ASP A 37 -17.81 9.62 -10.40
C ASP A 37 -16.87 8.41 -10.56
N TYR A 38 -17.44 7.21 -10.58
CA TYR A 38 -16.68 5.96 -10.62
C TYR A 38 -16.75 5.33 -11.99
N GLU A 39 -15.61 4.97 -12.53
CA GLU A 39 -15.50 4.20 -13.75
C GLU A 39 -14.76 2.89 -13.49
N GLU A 40 -15.47 1.76 -13.61
CA GLU A 40 -14.92 0.44 -13.38
C GLU A 40 -14.19 -0.08 -14.62
N ALA A 41 -12.99 -0.70 -14.41
CA ALA A 41 -12.23 -1.32 -15.48
C ALA A 41 -11.57 -2.63 -15.02
N LEU A 42 -11.25 -3.50 -16.00
CA LEU A 42 -10.68 -4.83 -15.76
C LEU A 42 -9.17 -4.77 -15.56
N VAL A 43 -8.67 -5.57 -14.61
CA VAL A 43 -7.23 -5.73 -14.36
C VAL A 43 -6.96 -7.14 -13.80
N GLY A 44 -5.75 -7.65 -13.99
CA GLY A 44 -5.33 -8.93 -13.43
C GLY A 44 -5.86 -10.14 -14.19
N ALA A 45 -6.16 -11.23 -13.47
CA ALA A 45 -6.67 -12.47 -14.01
C ALA A 45 -8.01 -12.27 -14.72
N THR A 46 -8.87 -11.43 -14.16
CA THR A 46 -10.18 -11.11 -14.75
C THR A 46 -10.01 -10.45 -16.13
N ALA A 47 -9.02 -9.59 -16.30
CA ALA A 47 -8.71 -8.97 -17.59
C ALA A 47 -8.09 -9.99 -18.58
N ILE A 48 -7.17 -10.85 -18.12
CA ILE A 48 -6.60 -11.91 -18.95
C ILE A 48 -7.72 -12.82 -19.48
N ASP A 49 -8.67 -13.20 -18.63
CA ASP A 49 -9.79 -14.06 -19.01
C ASP A 49 -10.70 -13.41 -20.07
N ALA A 50 -10.89 -12.11 -19.98
CA ALA A 50 -11.79 -11.38 -20.87
C ALA A 50 -11.13 -11.04 -22.22
N VAL A 51 -9.85 -10.60 -22.20
CA VAL A 51 -9.20 -10.00 -23.38
C VAL A 51 -7.76 -10.49 -23.61
N GLY A 52 -7.21 -11.37 -22.76
CA GLY A 52 -5.88 -11.94 -22.91
C GLY A 52 -4.73 -11.03 -22.40
N ASP A 53 -5.04 -9.87 -21.82
CA ASP A 53 -4.08 -8.87 -21.33
C ASP A 53 -4.39 -8.56 -19.85
N PRO A 54 -3.41 -8.60 -18.92
CA PRO A 54 -3.63 -8.29 -17.51
C PRO A 54 -3.83 -6.80 -17.22
N TYR A 55 -3.45 -5.91 -18.14
CA TYR A 55 -3.67 -4.46 -18.07
C TYR A 55 -3.98 -3.89 -19.45
N PRO A 56 -5.22 -4.08 -19.95
CA PRO A 56 -5.64 -3.64 -21.27
C PRO A 56 -5.50 -2.12 -21.46
N GLU A 57 -5.28 -1.69 -22.70
CA GLU A 57 -5.20 -0.26 -23.03
C GLU A 57 -6.48 0.50 -22.63
N ALA A 58 -7.65 -0.10 -22.79
CA ALA A 58 -8.91 0.48 -22.31
C ALA A 58 -8.89 0.79 -20.80
N THR A 59 -8.27 -0.07 -19.99
CA THR A 59 -8.08 0.17 -18.54
C THR A 59 -7.09 1.30 -18.31
N HIS A 60 -6.01 1.34 -19.09
CA HIS A 60 -5.04 2.44 -19.01
C HIS A 60 -5.70 3.79 -19.31
N ASP A 61 -6.52 3.85 -20.36
CA ASP A 61 -7.27 5.07 -20.72
C ASP A 61 -8.23 5.52 -19.61
N VAL A 62 -8.89 4.57 -18.93
CA VAL A 62 -9.74 4.88 -17.75
C VAL A 62 -8.89 5.50 -16.65
N CYS A 63 -7.75 4.89 -16.32
CA CYS A 63 -6.84 5.42 -15.30
C CYS A 63 -6.35 6.83 -15.65
N MET A 64 -5.90 7.06 -16.88
CA MET A 64 -5.33 8.34 -17.32
C MET A 64 -6.33 9.51 -17.36
N ARG A 65 -7.64 9.24 -17.56
CA ARG A 65 -8.66 10.29 -17.52
C ARG A 65 -9.32 10.47 -16.16
N SER A 66 -8.93 9.70 -15.18
CA SER A 66 -9.40 9.78 -13.79
C SER A 66 -8.46 10.63 -12.94
N ASP A 67 -8.96 11.20 -11.85
CA ASP A 67 -8.15 11.94 -10.88
C ASP A 67 -7.38 11.00 -9.96
N ALA A 68 -7.94 9.80 -9.70
CA ALA A 68 -7.30 8.75 -8.89
C ALA A 68 -7.71 7.36 -9.37
N VAL A 69 -6.89 6.37 -9.02
CA VAL A 69 -7.20 4.93 -9.15
C VAL A 69 -7.44 4.37 -7.75
N LEU A 70 -8.59 3.76 -7.52
CA LEU A 70 -8.85 2.91 -6.38
C LEU A 70 -8.78 1.46 -6.86
N PHE A 71 -7.76 0.74 -6.40
CA PHE A 71 -7.44 -0.63 -6.80
C PHE A 71 -7.57 -1.57 -5.62
N ALA A 72 -7.95 -2.83 -5.84
CA ALA A 72 -8.02 -3.80 -4.75
C ALA A 72 -6.87 -4.81 -4.80
N ALA A 73 -6.94 -5.82 -5.65
CA ALA A 73 -5.91 -6.84 -5.68
C ALA A 73 -5.88 -7.60 -7.01
N VAL A 74 -4.74 -8.19 -7.36
CA VAL A 74 -4.59 -9.12 -8.51
C VAL A 74 -3.96 -10.43 -8.05
N GLY A 75 -4.22 -11.48 -8.84
CA GLY A 75 -3.67 -12.82 -8.64
C GLY A 75 -4.75 -13.90 -8.66
N ASP A 76 -4.46 -15.04 -9.31
CA ASP A 76 -5.34 -16.20 -9.32
C ASP A 76 -4.50 -17.48 -9.43
N LEU A 77 -4.79 -18.46 -8.60
CA LEU A 77 -4.08 -19.73 -8.50
C LEU A 77 -3.95 -20.48 -9.83
N LYS A 78 -4.87 -20.27 -10.77
CA LYS A 78 -4.80 -20.91 -12.10
C LYS A 78 -3.59 -20.42 -12.92
N TYR A 79 -3.10 -19.21 -12.64
CA TYR A 79 -1.89 -18.66 -13.26
C TYR A 79 -0.64 -19.03 -12.46
N ASP A 80 -0.70 -19.00 -11.13
CA ASP A 80 0.42 -19.34 -10.24
C ASP A 80 0.85 -20.78 -10.40
N ASN A 81 -0.12 -21.69 -10.46
CA ASN A 81 0.11 -23.13 -10.60
C ASN A 81 0.40 -23.58 -12.04
N ASN A 82 0.41 -22.65 -13.02
CA ASN A 82 0.70 -22.96 -14.41
C ASN A 82 2.10 -22.48 -14.81
N PRO A 83 3.12 -23.36 -14.81
CA PRO A 83 4.49 -22.96 -15.18
C PRO A 83 4.63 -22.54 -16.65
N THR A 84 3.65 -22.87 -17.49
CA THR A 84 3.62 -22.52 -18.91
C THR A 84 2.79 -21.28 -19.21
N ALA A 85 2.24 -20.62 -18.19
CA ALA A 85 1.50 -19.38 -18.37
C ALA A 85 2.39 -18.29 -18.99
N LYS A 86 2.01 -17.82 -20.18
CA LYS A 86 2.74 -16.77 -20.89
C LYS A 86 2.52 -15.39 -20.28
N VAL A 87 1.38 -15.20 -19.63
CA VAL A 87 0.98 -13.93 -19.03
C VAL A 87 0.46 -14.20 -17.62
N ARG A 88 0.82 -13.35 -16.67
CA ARG A 88 0.43 -13.45 -15.26
C ARG A 88 -0.26 -12.16 -14.78
N PRO A 89 -1.21 -12.25 -13.85
CA PRO A 89 -1.92 -11.09 -13.30
C PRO A 89 -0.98 -9.99 -12.76
N GLU A 90 0.10 -10.38 -12.08
CA GLU A 90 1.09 -9.47 -11.47
C GLU A 90 1.81 -8.62 -12.51
N GLN A 91 1.97 -9.12 -13.74
CA GLN A 91 2.53 -8.33 -14.86
C GLN A 91 1.64 -7.12 -15.18
N GLY A 92 0.34 -7.22 -14.97
CA GLY A 92 -0.61 -6.12 -15.12
C GLY A 92 -0.36 -5.01 -14.12
N LEU A 93 -0.11 -5.35 -12.85
CA LEU A 93 0.21 -4.39 -11.80
C LEU A 93 1.54 -3.67 -12.08
N LEU A 94 2.57 -4.42 -12.47
CA LEU A 94 3.87 -3.83 -12.84
C LEU A 94 3.76 -2.91 -14.07
N ALA A 95 2.99 -3.32 -15.08
CA ALA A 95 2.72 -2.51 -16.27
C ALA A 95 1.96 -1.22 -15.92
N MET A 96 0.95 -1.32 -15.06
CA MET A 96 0.18 -0.17 -14.56
C MET A 96 1.08 0.81 -13.81
N ARG A 97 1.87 0.35 -12.86
CA ARG A 97 2.84 1.18 -12.12
C ARG A 97 3.80 1.91 -13.05
N LYS A 98 4.34 1.20 -14.05
CA LYS A 98 5.26 1.77 -15.04
C LYS A 98 4.58 2.78 -15.96
N LYS A 99 3.41 2.44 -16.55
CA LYS A 99 2.69 3.31 -17.48
C LYS A 99 2.13 4.57 -16.82
N LEU A 100 1.73 4.49 -15.53
CA LEU A 100 1.28 5.64 -14.75
C LEU A 100 2.45 6.39 -14.06
N GLY A 101 3.69 5.93 -14.22
CA GLY A 101 4.87 6.57 -13.64
C GLY A 101 4.85 6.58 -12.11
N LEU A 102 4.28 5.56 -11.47
CA LEU A 102 4.12 5.46 -10.01
C LEU A 102 5.43 5.02 -9.37
N PHE A 103 6.24 5.96 -8.91
CA PHE A 103 7.57 5.68 -8.38
C PHE A 103 7.64 5.64 -6.85
N ALA A 104 6.70 6.23 -6.13
CA ALA A 104 6.71 6.30 -4.68
C ALA A 104 5.53 5.53 -4.08
N ASN A 105 5.80 4.40 -3.44
CA ASN A 105 4.80 3.66 -2.68
C ASN A 105 4.90 4.05 -1.20
N VAL A 106 3.82 4.58 -0.66
CA VAL A 106 3.70 5.08 0.71
C VAL A 106 2.86 4.10 1.51
N ARG A 107 3.47 3.47 2.51
CA ARG A 107 2.86 2.45 3.38
C ARG A 107 2.88 2.89 4.84
N PRO A 108 1.80 3.46 5.37
CA PRO A 108 1.70 3.78 6.80
C PRO A 108 1.61 2.49 7.63
N VAL A 109 2.32 2.50 8.76
CA VAL A 109 2.32 1.42 9.76
C VAL A 109 1.92 2.02 11.09
N ALA A 110 0.76 1.65 11.59
CA ALA A 110 0.25 2.11 12.88
C ALA A 110 -0.39 0.95 13.64
N THR A 111 -0.30 0.99 14.97
CA THR A 111 -0.91 -0.02 15.83
C THR A 111 -2.29 0.42 16.31
N PHE A 112 -3.15 -0.56 16.48
CA PHE A 112 -4.46 -0.41 17.11
C PHE A 112 -4.40 -1.04 18.50
N ASP A 113 -4.63 -0.27 19.56
CA ASP A 113 -4.49 -0.75 20.95
C ASP A 113 -5.32 -2.01 21.23
N CYS A 114 -6.50 -2.10 20.64
CA CYS A 114 -7.39 -3.26 20.79
C CYS A 114 -6.95 -4.51 20.01
N LEU A 115 -5.90 -4.41 19.17
CA LEU A 115 -5.37 -5.51 18.35
C LEU A 115 -3.92 -5.90 18.66
N LEU A 116 -3.28 -5.29 19.66
CA LEU A 116 -1.89 -5.60 20.01
C LEU A 116 -1.66 -7.10 20.21
N HIS A 117 -2.62 -7.78 20.84
CA HIS A 117 -2.58 -9.23 21.07
C HIS A 117 -2.59 -10.11 19.81
N LYS A 118 -2.83 -9.53 18.62
CA LYS A 118 -2.75 -10.24 17.33
C LYS A 118 -1.34 -10.28 16.75
N SER A 119 -0.48 -9.38 17.19
CA SER A 119 0.93 -9.39 16.82
C SER A 119 1.68 -10.50 17.57
N PRO A 120 2.72 -11.11 16.96
CA PRO A 120 3.63 -12.00 17.67
C PRO A 120 4.59 -11.25 18.61
N LEU A 121 4.61 -9.92 18.56
CA LEU A 121 5.47 -9.07 19.38
C LEU A 121 4.78 -8.70 20.69
N LYS A 122 5.58 -8.30 21.68
CA LYS A 122 5.05 -7.86 22.97
C LYS A 122 4.35 -6.49 22.86
N ASP A 123 3.22 -6.32 23.54
CA ASP A 123 2.44 -5.09 23.54
C ASP A 123 3.25 -3.84 23.87
N GLU A 124 4.19 -3.93 24.81
CA GLU A 124 5.06 -2.83 25.24
C GLU A 124 5.99 -2.30 24.14
N LEU A 125 6.33 -3.13 23.14
CA LEU A 125 7.10 -2.71 21.97
C LEU A 125 6.22 -2.01 20.95
N LEU A 126 5.00 -2.50 20.79
CA LEU A 126 4.06 -2.10 19.73
C LEU A 126 3.31 -0.82 20.02
N ARG A 127 2.87 -0.66 21.28
CA ARG A 127 1.97 0.44 21.66
C ARG A 127 2.52 1.80 21.26
N GLY A 128 1.74 2.52 20.43
CA GLY A 128 2.11 3.83 19.91
C GLY A 128 3.14 3.80 18.78
N ALA A 129 3.38 2.65 18.15
CA ALA A 129 4.14 2.61 16.89
C ALA A 129 3.31 3.29 15.79
N ASP A 130 3.92 4.31 15.16
CA ASP A 130 3.35 5.10 14.08
C ASP A 130 4.50 5.64 13.22
N PHE A 131 4.70 5.05 12.06
CA PHE A 131 5.70 5.44 11.07
C PHE A 131 5.21 5.15 9.65
N VAL A 132 5.94 5.64 8.66
CA VAL A 132 5.63 5.43 7.24
C VAL A 132 6.85 4.86 6.53
N VAL A 133 6.66 3.85 5.70
CA VAL A 133 7.68 3.36 4.78
C VAL A 133 7.40 3.90 3.39
N ILE A 134 8.40 4.55 2.80
CA ILE A 134 8.39 5.04 1.42
C ILE A 134 9.34 4.17 0.61
N ARG A 135 8.74 3.34 -0.25
CA ARG A 135 9.42 2.39 -1.13
C ARG A 135 9.47 2.97 -2.55
N GLU A 136 10.65 2.99 -3.16
CA GLU A 136 10.77 3.23 -4.59
C GLU A 136 10.17 2.05 -5.35
N LEU A 137 9.40 2.29 -6.43
CA LEU A 137 8.61 1.25 -7.10
C LEU A 137 9.05 0.90 -8.52
N THR A 138 9.84 1.71 -9.18
CA THR A 138 10.06 1.62 -10.65
C THR A 138 11.50 1.40 -11.05
N GLY A 139 12.40 1.30 -10.09
CA GLY A 139 13.82 1.01 -10.28
C GLY A 139 14.27 -0.31 -9.68
N GLY A 140 15.56 -0.46 -9.60
CA GLY A 140 16.23 -1.57 -8.93
C GLY A 140 16.10 -2.91 -9.64
N MET A 141 16.27 -3.96 -8.86
CA MET A 141 16.35 -5.35 -9.33
C MET A 141 15.09 -5.83 -10.06
N TYR A 142 13.92 -5.30 -9.71
CA TYR A 142 12.65 -5.71 -10.33
C TYR A 142 12.50 -5.19 -11.77
N PHE A 143 13.18 -4.11 -12.13
CA PHE A 143 13.10 -3.46 -13.43
C PHE A 143 14.41 -3.49 -14.22
N GLY A 144 15.50 -3.94 -13.62
CA GLY A 144 16.80 -4.09 -14.25
C GLY A 144 16.87 -5.22 -15.30
N GLU A 145 17.99 -5.29 -15.97
CA GLU A 145 18.27 -6.37 -16.91
C GLU A 145 18.28 -7.73 -16.20
N LYS A 146 17.65 -8.71 -16.82
CA LYS A 146 17.51 -10.07 -16.31
C LYS A 146 18.04 -11.07 -17.33
N TYR A 147 18.70 -12.09 -16.83
CA TYR A 147 19.17 -13.20 -17.65
C TYR A 147 19.04 -14.52 -16.89
N GLN A 148 18.66 -15.58 -17.59
CA GLN A 148 18.64 -16.94 -17.06
C GLN A 148 18.88 -17.95 -18.19
N ASP A 149 19.78 -18.90 -17.94
CA ASP A 149 19.90 -20.14 -18.69
C ASP A 149 19.94 -21.33 -17.72
N ASN A 150 20.45 -22.50 -18.15
CA ASN A 150 20.52 -23.69 -17.28
C ASN A 150 21.63 -23.64 -16.23
N ASP A 151 22.64 -22.78 -16.40
CA ASP A 151 23.85 -22.74 -15.58
C ASP A 151 24.02 -21.41 -14.84
N LYS A 152 23.39 -20.34 -15.31
CA LYS A 152 23.57 -18.98 -14.77
C LYS A 152 22.28 -18.17 -14.83
N ALA A 153 22.04 -17.41 -13.78
CA ALA A 153 21.00 -16.38 -13.73
C ALA A 153 21.52 -15.13 -13.03
N TYR A 154 21.05 -13.93 -13.47
CA TYR A 154 21.30 -12.68 -12.77
C TYR A 154 20.13 -11.70 -12.96
N ASP A 155 19.94 -10.87 -11.96
CA ASP A 155 19.10 -9.67 -11.99
C ASP A 155 19.98 -8.47 -11.66
N THR A 156 19.82 -7.36 -12.42
CA THR A 156 20.67 -6.19 -12.24
C THR A 156 19.96 -5.14 -11.40
N ASP A 157 20.60 -4.73 -10.31
CA ASP A 157 20.10 -3.63 -9.45
C ASP A 157 20.63 -2.29 -9.97
N ILE A 158 19.78 -1.54 -10.67
CA ILE A 158 20.12 -0.26 -11.31
C ILE A 158 19.25 0.85 -10.77
N TYR A 159 19.92 1.94 -10.35
CA TYR A 159 19.30 3.22 -9.99
C TYR A 159 20.04 4.38 -10.64
N THR A 160 19.29 5.31 -11.20
CA THR A 160 19.82 6.59 -11.70
C THR A 160 19.63 7.69 -10.65
N ARG A 161 20.45 8.75 -10.76
CA ARG A 161 20.32 9.93 -9.88
C ARG A 161 18.89 10.52 -9.84
N PRO A 162 18.21 10.77 -10.98
CA PRO A 162 16.84 11.31 -10.94
C PRO A 162 15.83 10.42 -10.23
N GLU A 163 15.95 9.09 -10.35
CA GLU A 163 15.08 8.15 -9.64
C GLU A 163 15.27 8.24 -8.13
N ILE A 164 16.51 8.35 -7.67
CA ILE A 164 16.84 8.49 -6.25
C ILE A 164 16.39 9.86 -5.72
N GLU A 165 16.66 10.94 -6.44
CA GLU A 165 16.30 12.30 -6.03
C GLU A 165 14.78 12.46 -5.87
N ARG A 166 13.97 11.94 -6.81
CA ARG A 166 12.51 12.06 -6.75
C ARG A 166 11.91 11.35 -5.55
N ILE A 167 12.40 10.15 -5.21
CA ILE A 167 11.86 9.40 -4.06
C ILE A 167 12.33 10.00 -2.74
N LEU A 168 13.59 10.44 -2.64
CA LEU A 168 14.12 11.13 -1.47
C LEU A 168 13.37 12.43 -1.20
N LYS A 169 13.01 13.18 -2.25
CA LYS A 169 12.18 14.39 -2.11
C LYS A 169 10.85 14.06 -1.43
N VAL A 170 10.14 13.02 -1.90
CA VAL A 170 8.89 12.57 -1.27
C VAL A 170 9.11 12.22 0.20
N ALA A 171 10.23 11.54 0.51
CA ALA A 171 10.54 11.13 1.88
C ALA A 171 10.83 12.32 2.81
N PHE A 172 11.65 13.27 2.38
CA PHE A 172 11.94 14.50 3.14
C PHE A 172 10.68 15.34 3.36
N GLU A 173 9.88 15.57 2.32
CA GLU A 173 8.62 16.34 2.42
C GLU A 173 7.58 15.63 3.31
N THR A 174 7.59 14.30 3.34
CA THR A 174 6.75 13.52 4.26
C THR A 174 7.25 13.67 5.69
N ALA A 175 8.56 13.57 5.92
CA ALA A 175 9.15 13.75 7.25
C ALA A 175 8.87 15.16 7.81
N GLN A 176 8.95 16.21 6.98
CA GLN A 176 8.61 17.59 7.40
C GLN A 176 7.18 17.73 7.94
N LYS A 177 6.24 16.97 7.40
CA LYS A 177 4.82 16.96 7.81
C LYS A 177 4.54 16.05 9.01
N ARG A 178 5.52 15.25 9.46
CA ARG A 178 5.43 14.31 10.56
C ARG A 178 6.35 14.72 11.72
N LYS A 179 7.08 13.79 12.32
CA LYS A 179 7.95 14.01 13.49
C LYS A 179 9.34 14.53 13.12
N LYS A 180 9.57 14.85 11.83
CA LYS A 180 10.82 15.39 11.27
C LYS A 180 12.03 14.47 11.42
N HIS A 181 11.83 13.18 11.32
CA HIS A 181 12.86 12.16 11.37
C HIS A 181 12.78 11.25 10.15
N LEU A 182 13.87 11.17 9.37
CA LEU A 182 14.01 10.34 8.18
C LEU A 182 15.10 9.29 8.39
N THR A 183 14.78 8.01 8.21
CA THR A 183 15.75 6.93 8.17
C THR A 183 15.92 6.45 6.72
N VAL A 184 17.10 6.65 6.15
CA VAL A 184 17.48 6.12 4.83
C VAL A 184 18.01 4.70 5.01
N VAL A 185 17.29 3.72 4.50
CA VAL A 185 17.63 2.30 4.64
C VAL A 185 18.26 1.80 3.34
N ASP A 186 19.46 1.27 3.45
CA ASP A 186 20.29 0.83 2.32
C ASP A 186 21.20 -0.36 2.65
N LYS A 187 22.08 -0.75 1.72
CA LYS A 187 23.17 -1.72 1.92
C LYS A 187 24.52 -1.17 1.42
N ALA A 188 24.83 0.08 1.75
CA ALA A 188 25.97 0.82 1.21
C ALA A 188 27.34 0.20 1.54
N ASN A 189 27.45 -0.64 2.58
CA ASN A 189 28.66 -1.40 2.84
C ASN A 189 28.98 -2.45 1.79
N VAL A 190 27.99 -2.86 0.96
CA VAL A 190 28.15 -3.89 -0.08
C VAL A 190 27.82 -3.36 -1.46
N LEU A 191 26.63 -2.73 -1.66
CA LEU A 191 26.08 -2.40 -2.96
C LEU A 191 26.53 -1.03 -3.47
N ALA A 192 26.84 -0.95 -4.77
CA ALA A 192 27.18 0.31 -5.43
C ALA A 192 25.94 1.23 -5.56
N SER A 193 24.79 0.67 -5.90
CA SER A 193 23.51 1.36 -5.94
C SER A 193 23.20 2.04 -4.60
N SER A 194 23.30 1.32 -3.50
CA SER A 194 23.09 1.85 -2.15
C SER A 194 24.10 2.95 -1.76
N ARG A 195 25.35 2.88 -2.23
CA ARG A 195 26.32 3.97 -2.03
C ARG A 195 25.91 5.25 -2.74
N LEU A 196 25.38 5.13 -3.97
CA LEU A 196 24.83 6.28 -4.70
C LEU A 196 23.60 6.87 -3.98
N TRP A 197 22.68 6.02 -3.50
CA TRP A 197 21.54 6.45 -2.70
C TRP A 197 21.97 7.28 -1.49
N ARG A 198 22.91 6.76 -0.68
CA ARG A 198 23.42 7.44 0.52
C ARG A 198 24.14 8.75 0.18
N GLN A 199 24.89 8.79 -0.92
CA GLN A 199 25.55 10.01 -1.37
C GLN A 199 24.52 11.08 -1.72
N ILE A 200 23.51 10.76 -2.53
CA ILE A 200 22.47 11.70 -2.96
C ILE A 200 21.64 12.19 -1.76
N ALA A 201 21.29 11.28 -0.83
CA ALA A 201 20.57 11.67 0.37
C ALA A 201 21.33 12.73 1.16
N LYS A 202 22.65 12.56 1.36
CA LYS A 202 23.53 13.55 2.03
C LYS A 202 23.63 14.88 1.28
N GLU A 203 23.61 14.85 -0.05
CA GLU A 203 23.60 16.05 -0.88
C GLU A 203 22.28 16.83 -0.76
N MET A 204 21.17 16.14 -0.48
CA MET A 204 19.85 16.75 -0.31
C MET A 204 19.55 17.25 1.11
N GLU A 205 20.15 16.68 2.16
CA GLU A 205 19.93 17.06 3.57
C GLU A 205 19.96 18.59 3.82
N PRO A 206 20.91 19.36 3.26
CA PRO A 206 20.95 20.82 3.50
C PRO A 206 19.71 21.57 3.03
N GLN A 207 18.90 20.98 2.14
CA GLN A 207 17.64 21.56 1.65
C GLN A 207 16.49 21.37 2.64
N TYR A 208 16.66 20.46 3.63
CA TYR A 208 15.66 20.09 4.64
C TYR A 208 16.23 20.22 6.06
N PRO A 209 16.68 21.41 6.48
CA PRO A 209 17.45 21.61 7.72
C PRO A 209 16.64 21.32 8.99
N ASP A 210 15.34 21.18 8.88
CA ASP A 210 14.44 20.84 9.98
C ASP A 210 14.15 19.33 10.10
N VAL A 211 14.73 18.50 9.22
CA VAL A 211 14.61 17.04 9.24
C VAL A 211 15.91 16.42 9.74
N THR A 212 15.82 15.60 10.79
CA THR A 212 16.95 14.78 11.25
C THR A 212 17.03 13.53 10.39
N THR A 213 18.21 13.24 9.81
CA THR A 213 18.39 12.08 8.92
C THR A 213 19.32 11.06 9.54
N ASP A 214 18.88 9.79 9.58
CA ASP A 214 19.69 8.64 9.95
C ASP A 214 19.92 7.71 8.75
N TYR A 215 21.04 6.98 8.80
CA TYR A 215 21.41 5.97 7.79
C TYR A 215 21.51 4.60 8.42
N MET A 216 20.75 3.65 7.92
CA MET A 216 20.71 2.30 8.48
C MET A 216 20.86 1.25 7.38
N PHE A 217 21.66 0.19 7.65
CA PHE A 217 21.68 -0.96 6.75
C PHE A 217 20.40 -1.76 6.90
N ILE A 218 19.93 -2.33 5.79
CA ILE A 218 18.66 -3.07 5.74
C ILE A 218 18.60 -4.21 6.76
N ASP A 219 19.70 -4.93 6.99
CA ASP A 219 19.79 -6.01 7.98
C ASP A 219 19.59 -5.50 9.41
N ASN A 220 20.07 -4.30 9.73
CA ASN A 220 19.79 -3.66 11.01
C ASN A 220 18.36 -3.12 11.08
N ALA A 221 17.85 -2.55 9.98
CA ALA A 221 16.50 -2.04 9.91
C ALA A 221 15.46 -3.15 10.14
N SER A 222 15.64 -4.33 9.52
CA SER A 222 14.78 -5.52 9.73
C SER A 222 14.68 -5.94 11.20
N MET A 223 15.79 -5.93 11.93
CA MET A 223 15.74 -6.22 13.36
C MET A 223 15.07 -5.09 14.15
N ARG A 224 15.46 -3.85 13.84
CA ARG A 224 15.06 -2.69 14.64
C ARG A 224 13.59 -2.30 14.45
N VAL A 225 13.03 -2.53 13.28
CA VAL A 225 11.60 -2.28 13.02
C VAL A 225 10.70 -3.14 13.92
N LEU A 226 11.16 -4.32 14.33
CA LEU A 226 10.45 -5.21 15.24
C LEU A 226 10.76 -4.93 16.72
N THR A 227 12.01 -4.58 17.05
CA THR A 227 12.43 -4.39 18.44
C THR A 227 12.23 -2.97 18.96
N GLU A 228 12.25 -1.97 18.09
CA GLU A 228 12.12 -0.54 18.42
C GLU A 228 11.23 0.19 17.39
N PRO A 229 10.00 -0.25 17.09
CA PRO A 229 9.19 0.34 16.01
C PRO A 229 8.91 1.84 16.23
N ARG A 230 8.87 2.31 17.48
CA ARG A 230 8.66 3.73 17.83
C ARG A 230 9.86 4.63 17.53
N PHE A 231 11.02 4.05 17.21
CA PHE A 231 12.19 4.83 16.77
C PHE A 231 11.93 5.51 15.43
N PHE A 232 11.19 4.86 14.55
CA PHE A 232 10.98 5.32 13.19
C PHE A 232 9.84 6.36 13.10
N ASP A 233 10.00 7.27 12.16
CA ASP A 233 8.97 8.19 11.71
C ASP A 233 8.72 8.04 10.21
N VAL A 234 9.74 8.28 9.38
CA VAL A 234 9.71 7.99 7.96
C VAL A 234 10.92 7.13 7.61
N ILE A 235 10.68 6.02 6.95
CA ILE A 235 11.70 5.18 6.34
C ILE A 235 11.65 5.38 4.83
N VAL A 236 12.80 5.57 4.18
CA VAL A 236 12.89 5.51 2.73
C VAL A 236 13.88 4.42 2.32
N THR A 237 13.54 3.65 1.29
CA THR A 237 14.38 2.58 0.80
C THR A 237 14.09 2.24 -0.67
N GLU A 238 15.01 1.49 -1.27
CA GLU A 238 14.88 1.00 -2.62
C GLU A 238 13.78 -0.09 -2.74
N ASN A 239 13.51 -0.53 -3.96
CA ASN A 239 12.36 -1.36 -4.31
C ASN A 239 12.34 -2.70 -3.57
N THR A 240 13.40 -3.51 -3.69
CA THR A 240 13.45 -4.87 -3.15
C THR A 240 13.50 -4.87 -1.62
N PHE A 241 14.30 -3.98 -1.02
CA PHE A 241 14.35 -3.86 0.44
C PHE A 241 13.02 -3.35 1.01
N GLY A 242 12.39 -2.40 0.30
CA GLY A 242 11.09 -1.88 0.69
C GLY A 242 9.98 -2.92 0.62
N ASP A 243 10.03 -3.83 -0.35
CA ASP A 243 9.09 -4.94 -0.46
C ASP A 243 9.15 -5.84 0.78
N ILE A 244 10.35 -6.35 1.08
CA ILE A 244 10.56 -7.27 2.19
C ILE A 244 10.28 -6.59 3.54
N LEU A 245 10.84 -5.39 3.75
CA LEU A 245 10.69 -4.66 5.01
C LEU A 245 9.22 -4.32 5.32
N THR A 246 8.43 -3.95 4.30
CA THR A 246 7.02 -3.61 4.53
C THR A 246 6.15 -4.81 4.84
N ASP A 247 6.45 -5.99 4.30
CA ASP A 247 5.77 -7.22 4.67
C ASP A 247 6.10 -7.62 6.12
N GLU A 248 7.36 -7.43 6.54
CA GLU A 248 7.78 -7.62 7.93
C GLU A 248 7.01 -6.69 8.88
N THR A 249 6.74 -5.44 8.49
CA THR A 249 5.95 -4.50 9.32
C THR A 249 4.49 -4.92 9.52
N SER A 250 3.97 -5.86 8.72
CA SER A 250 2.63 -6.43 8.94
C SER A 250 2.49 -7.12 10.29
N CYS A 251 3.61 -7.63 10.83
CA CYS A 251 3.66 -8.20 12.17
C CYS A 251 3.34 -7.15 13.26
N ILE A 252 3.62 -5.87 13.00
CA ILE A 252 3.37 -4.76 13.93
C ILE A 252 1.88 -4.44 13.97
N THR A 253 1.24 -4.36 12.80
CA THR A 253 -0.19 -4.01 12.71
C THR A 253 -1.12 -5.13 13.13
N GLY A 254 -0.61 -6.36 13.22
CA GLY A 254 -1.36 -7.57 13.57
C GLY A 254 -2.19 -8.17 12.43
N SER A 255 -2.29 -7.52 11.28
CA SER A 255 -2.92 -8.05 10.06
C SER A 255 -2.58 -7.21 8.84
N MET A 256 -2.29 -7.86 7.71
CA MET A 256 -2.18 -7.18 6.40
C MET A 256 -3.51 -6.55 5.95
N GLY A 257 -4.64 -7.07 6.42
CA GLY A 257 -5.98 -6.52 6.17
C GLY A 257 -6.24 -5.15 6.83
N LEU A 258 -5.25 -4.61 7.56
CA LEU A 258 -5.27 -3.28 8.19
C LEU A 258 -4.30 -2.29 7.53
N GLN A 259 -3.55 -2.72 6.51
CA GLN A 259 -2.50 -1.91 5.89
C GLN A 259 -2.95 -1.32 4.56
N PRO A 260 -3.25 -0.01 4.51
CA PRO A 260 -3.44 0.69 3.25
C PRO A 260 -2.10 1.06 2.62
N SER A 261 -2.14 1.39 1.33
CA SER A 261 -1.02 2.04 0.68
C SER A 261 -1.47 3.03 -0.40
N SER A 262 -0.56 3.92 -0.78
CA SER A 262 -0.70 4.74 -1.97
C SER A 262 0.55 4.65 -2.82
N SER A 263 0.37 4.65 -4.13
CA SER A 263 1.43 4.75 -5.12
C SER A 263 1.30 6.08 -5.84
N LEU A 264 2.30 6.94 -5.64
CA LEU A 264 2.34 8.31 -6.16
C LEU A 264 3.35 8.40 -7.30
N GLY A 265 3.12 9.30 -8.26
CA GLY A 265 3.99 9.40 -9.40
C GLY A 265 3.73 10.62 -10.27
N GLU A 266 4.04 10.49 -11.56
CA GLU A 266 3.95 11.57 -12.55
C GLU A 266 2.52 11.79 -13.06
N HIS A 267 1.69 10.76 -12.98
CA HIS A 267 0.31 10.78 -13.48
C HIS A 267 -0.67 10.44 -12.36
N THR A 268 -1.75 9.77 -12.70
CA THR A 268 -2.86 9.45 -11.79
C THR A 268 -2.39 8.61 -10.59
N PRO A 269 -2.54 9.07 -9.35
CA PRO A 269 -2.15 8.31 -8.16
C PRO A 269 -3.05 7.08 -7.97
N LEU A 270 -2.48 6.04 -7.35
CA LEU A 270 -3.16 4.79 -7.08
C LEU A 270 -3.22 4.52 -5.57
N PHE A 271 -4.37 4.04 -5.09
CA PHE A 271 -4.62 3.70 -3.69
C PHE A 271 -5.11 2.27 -3.60
N GLU A 272 -4.42 1.45 -2.82
CA GLU A 272 -4.61 0.01 -2.75
C GLU A 272 -4.29 -0.56 -1.36
N PRO A 273 -4.91 -1.67 -0.91
CA PRO A 273 -4.41 -2.41 0.24
C PRO A 273 -3.05 -3.06 -0.07
N VAL A 274 -2.26 -3.32 0.96
CA VAL A 274 -0.96 -4.01 0.81
C VAL A 274 -1.12 -5.49 0.48
N HIS A 275 -2.20 -6.13 0.98
CA HIS A 275 -2.46 -7.56 0.80
C HIS A 275 -2.84 -7.94 -0.64
N GLY A 276 -2.60 -9.19 -1.01
CA GLY A 276 -2.98 -9.77 -2.31
C GLY A 276 -4.46 -10.17 -2.42
N SER A 277 -4.76 -10.94 -3.47
CA SER A 277 -6.12 -11.29 -3.88
C SER A 277 -6.80 -12.40 -3.09
N TRP A 278 -6.06 -13.21 -2.35
CA TRP A 278 -6.57 -14.37 -1.59
C TRP A 278 -7.70 -15.15 -2.32
N PRO A 279 -7.42 -15.79 -3.45
CA PRO A 279 -8.46 -16.38 -4.31
C PRO A 279 -9.32 -17.44 -3.62
N GLN A 280 -8.78 -18.13 -2.60
CA GLN A 280 -9.47 -19.17 -1.85
C GLN A 280 -10.67 -18.63 -1.05
N ALA A 281 -10.65 -17.35 -0.65
CA ALA A 281 -11.72 -16.73 0.11
C ALA A 281 -12.75 -15.99 -0.75
N LYS A 282 -12.58 -16.00 -2.06
CA LYS A 282 -13.48 -15.32 -3.01
C LYS A 282 -14.94 -15.72 -2.78
N GLY A 283 -15.83 -14.74 -2.60
CA GLY A 283 -17.27 -14.94 -2.45
C GLY A 283 -17.72 -15.43 -1.06
N GLN A 284 -16.80 -15.59 -0.11
CA GLN A 284 -17.11 -16.17 1.20
C GLN A 284 -17.46 -15.14 2.28
N ASN A 285 -17.38 -13.84 1.99
CA ASN A 285 -17.63 -12.77 2.96
C ASN A 285 -16.73 -12.86 4.21
N LEU A 286 -15.45 -13.26 4.00
CA LEU A 286 -14.47 -13.45 5.08
C LEU A 286 -13.38 -12.38 5.11
N ALA A 287 -13.12 -11.75 3.97
CA ALA A 287 -12.00 -10.81 3.80
C ALA A 287 -12.20 -9.56 4.66
N ASN A 288 -11.11 -9.10 5.27
CA ASN A 288 -11.10 -7.85 6.00
C ASN A 288 -11.12 -6.65 5.03
N PRO A 289 -12.16 -5.78 5.04
CA PRO A 289 -12.24 -4.66 4.12
C PRO A 289 -11.49 -3.41 4.60
N LEU A 290 -10.91 -3.43 5.81
CA LEU A 290 -10.40 -2.22 6.47
C LEU A 290 -9.22 -1.61 5.75
N ALA A 291 -8.30 -2.43 5.17
CA ALA A 291 -7.19 -1.90 4.38
C ALA A 291 -7.69 -1.14 3.13
N GLN A 292 -8.70 -1.65 2.43
CA GLN A 292 -9.32 -0.98 1.29
C GLN A 292 -10.03 0.32 1.71
N ILE A 293 -10.74 0.32 2.83
CA ILE A 293 -11.42 1.49 3.39
C ILE A 293 -10.39 2.55 3.82
N LEU A 294 -9.28 2.12 4.44
CA LEU A 294 -8.19 3.03 4.81
C LEU A 294 -7.43 3.56 3.58
N SER A 295 -7.35 2.79 2.49
CA SER A 295 -6.81 3.27 1.21
C SER A 295 -7.70 4.34 0.60
N ALA A 296 -9.03 4.22 0.73
CA ALA A 296 -9.96 5.29 0.37
C ALA A 296 -9.77 6.55 1.24
N ALA A 297 -9.48 6.40 2.53
CA ALA A 297 -9.12 7.55 3.38
C ALA A 297 -7.85 8.26 2.86
N MET A 298 -6.80 7.49 2.51
CA MET A 298 -5.58 8.06 1.92
C MET A 298 -5.84 8.78 0.59
N LEU A 299 -6.76 8.26 -0.24
CA LEU A 299 -7.19 8.94 -1.47
C LEU A 299 -7.78 10.31 -1.16
N LEU A 300 -8.70 10.39 -0.21
CA LEU A 300 -9.32 11.67 0.18
C LEU A 300 -8.31 12.66 0.75
N GLU A 301 -7.42 12.18 1.63
CA GLU A 301 -6.34 12.98 2.21
C GLU A 301 -5.37 13.52 1.15
N HIS A 302 -5.09 12.74 0.09
CA HIS A 302 -4.27 13.19 -1.05
C HIS A 302 -4.85 14.42 -1.74
N PHE A 303 -6.16 14.49 -1.87
CA PHE A 303 -6.86 15.66 -2.43
C PHE A 303 -7.18 16.76 -1.41
N GLY A 304 -6.58 16.71 -0.21
CA GLY A 304 -6.78 17.71 0.84
C GLY A 304 -8.08 17.57 1.61
N LEU A 305 -8.84 16.49 1.40
CA LEU A 305 -10.05 16.16 2.15
C LEU A 305 -9.69 15.47 3.48
N ASN A 306 -8.92 16.20 4.30
CA ASN A 306 -8.32 15.65 5.53
C ASN A 306 -9.38 15.34 6.61
N GLN A 307 -10.44 16.12 6.68
CA GLN A 307 -11.52 15.91 7.65
C GLN A 307 -12.31 14.64 7.30
N GLU A 308 -12.53 14.40 6.02
CA GLU A 308 -13.20 13.24 5.47
C GLU A 308 -12.37 11.97 5.71
N GLY A 309 -11.07 12.03 5.40
CA GLY A 309 -10.14 10.93 5.68
C GLY A 309 -10.04 10.60 7.17
N ALA A 310 -9.97 11.63 8.03
CA ALA A 310 -9.94 11.47 9.49
C ALA A 310 -11.22 10.80 10.01
N LEU A 311 -12.40 11.14 9.49
CA LEU A 311 -13.66 10.51 9.88
C LEU A 311 -13.70 9.02 9.50
N ILE A 312 -13.15 8.64 8.32
CA ILE A 312 -13.03 7.22 7.95
C ILE A 312 -12.12 6.49 8.95
N ARG A 313 -10.97 7.07 9.30
CA ARG A 313 -10.04 6.47 10.27
C ARG A 313 -10.68 6.34 11.66
N GLU A 314 -11.43 7.34 12.10
CA GLU A 314 -12.21 7.30 13.34
C GLU A 314 -13.25 6.17 13.32
N ALA A 315 -14.00 6.04 12.22
CA ALA A 315 -15.00 4.97 12.06
C ALA A 315 -14.36 3.57 12.08
N VAL A 316 -13.19 3.41 11.47
CA VAL A 316 -12.41 2.15 11.52
C VAL A 316 -12.00 1.85 12.97
N ASN A 317 -11.42 2.82 13.70
CA ASN A 317 -11.04 2.64 15.10
C ASN A 317 -12.27 2.25 15.95
N ALA A 318 -13.39 2.96 15.79
CA ALA A 318 -14.62 2.69 16.51
C ALA A 318 -15.20 1.29 16.22
N SER A 319 -15.08 0.79 14.97
CA SER A 319 -15.49 -0.58 14.62
C SER A 319 -14.64 -1.62 15.35
N LEU A 320 -13.33 -1.39 15.40
CA LEU A 320 -12.39 -2.26 16.10
C LEU A 320 -12.65 -2.29 17.61
N ASP A 321 -12.89 -1.14 18.21
CA ASP A 321 -13.21 -1.02 19.66
C ASP A 321 -14.57 -1.64 19.99
N ALA A 322 -15.53 -1.56 19.08
CA ALA A 322 -16.84 -2.21 19.21
C ALA A 322 -16.81 -3.72 18.93
N ASN A 323 -15.65 -4.31 18.64
CA ASN A 323 -15.46 -5.71 18.22
C ASN A 323 -16.24 -6.09 16.94
N VAL A 324 -16.54 -5.13 16.07
CA VAL A 324 -17.09 -5.37 14.74
C VAL A 324 -15.93 -5.66 13.78
N ARG A 325 -15.51 -6.90 13.73
CA ARG A 325 -14.27 -7.38 13.11
C ARG A 325 -14.50 -8.64 12.30
N THR A 326 -13.74 -8.81 11.24
CA THR A 326 -13.68 -10.08 10.49
C THR A 326 -12.98 -11.18 11.29
N PRO A 327 -13.17 -12.47 10.96
CA PRO A 327 -12.67 -13.59 11.77
C PRO A 327 -11.17 -13.55 12.04
N GLU A 328 -10.35 -13.05 11.11
CA GLU A 328 -8.88 -13.03 11.24
C GLU A 328 -8.38 -12.16 12.42
N ILE A 329 -9.08 -11.06 12.70
CA ILE A 329 -8.73 -10.11 13.77
C ILE A 329 -9.73 -10.14 14.94
N GLN A 330 -10.66 -11.08 14.92
CA GLN A 330 -11.66 -11.21 16.00
C GLN A 330 -11.03 -11.80 17.27
N VAL A 331 -11.57 -11.40 18.43
CA VAL A 331 -11.24 -12.02 19.71
C VAL A 331 -11.93 -13.40 19.82
N GLU A 332 -11.36 -14.29 20.61
CA GLU A 332 -11.95 -15.61 20.84
C GLU A 332 -13.35 -15.48 21.45
N GLY A 333 -14.31 -16.20 20.89
CA GLY A 333 -15.73 -16.13 21.31
C GLY A 333 -16.48 -14.88 20.87
N GLY A 334 -15.86 -13.97 20.13
CA GLY A 334 -16.50 -12.76 19.59
C GLY A 334 -17.56 -13.05 18.53
N ALA A 335 -18.44 -12.07 18.29
CA ALA A 335 -19.46 -12.16 17.24
C ALA A 335 -18.82 -12.28 15.86
N LYS A 336 -19.45 -13.06 14.98
CA LYS A 336 -18.94 -13.27 13.62
C LYS A 336 -19.47 -12.19 12.68
N TYR A 337 -18.59 -11.30 12.22
CA TYR A 337 -18.87 -10.33 11.18
C TYR A 337 -18.10 -10.68 9.92
N GLY A 338 -18.72 -10.54 8.77
CA GLY A 338 -18.05 -10.70 7.49
C GLY A 338 -17.67 -9.36 6.87
N THR A 339 -17.12 -9.40 5.67
CA THR A 339 -16.70 -8.24 4.88
C THR A 339 -17.80 -7.17 4.78
N LYS A 340 -19.03 -7.63 4.47
CA LYS A 340 -20.19 -6.73 4.27
C LYS A 340 -20.64 -6.07 5.55
N GLU A 341 -20.74 -6.85 6.63
CA GLU A 341 -21.23 -6.36 7.92
C GLU A 341 -20.29 -5.33 8.52
N VAL A 342 -18.97 -5.53 8.38
CA VAL A 342 -17.96 -4.56 8.82
C VAL A 342 -18.06 -3.28 7.98
N GLY A 343 -18.13 -3.38 6.66
CA GLY A 343 -18.26 -2.22 5.78
C GLY A 343 -19.54 -1.43 6.04
N GLN A 344 -20.68 -2.12 6.20
CA GLN A 344 -21.96 -1.48 6.48
C GLN A 344 -21.94 -0.75 7.83
N TRP A 345 -21.36 -1.34 8.86
CA TRP A 345 -21.24 -0.70 10.17
C TRP A 345 -20.46 0.61 10.11
N ILE A 346 -19.36 0.64 9.32
CA ILE A 346 -18.56 1.85 9.10
C ILE A 346 -19.38 2.93 8.37
N VAL A 347 -20.12 2.54 7.32
CA VAL A 347 -21.06 3.45 6.62
C VAL A 347 -22.07 4.04 7.60
N GLU A 348 -22.70 3.22 8.42
CA GLU A 348 -23.69 3.67 9.42
C GLU A 348 -23.08 4.61 10.48
N TYR A 349 -21.81 4.39 10.86
CA TYR A 349 -21.09 5.28 11.76
C TYR A 349 -20.87 6.67 11.11
N ILE A 350 -20.43 6.68 9.85
CA ILE A 350 -20.15 7.91 9.11
C ILE A 350 -21.39 8.78 8.92
N ILE A 351 -22.53 8.17 8.59
CA ILE A 351 -23.76 8.92 8.29
C ILE A 351 -24.51 9.44 9.54
N LYS A 352 -24.19 8.93 10.72
CA LYS A 352 -24.67 9.49 12.00
C LYS A 352 -24.05 10.85 12.28
#